data_9473cc757430e9a2e5dedd83c24bdc98
#
_entry.id   9473cc757430e9a2e5dedd83c24bdc98
#
_cell.length_a   1.000
_cell.length_b   1.000
_cell.length_c   1.000
_cell.angle_alpha   90.00
_cell.angle_beta   90.00
_cell.angle_gamma   90.00
#
_symmetry.space_group_name_H-M   'P 1'
#
loop_
_entity.id
_entity.type
_entity.pdbx_description
1 polymer ?
#
loop_
_entity_poly.entity_id
_entity_poly.type
_entity_poly.pdbx_seq_one_letter_code
_entity_poly.pdbx_strand_id
1 'polypeptide(L)'
;YGKKMTKLIPFIIGILAGYAVAAIFTVIGIKTGNDNFMVIDFSLFNNMQWYPDFTFFKAKKGFAAVDAKYIATIAVAYVPVAFVVFAEHIADHKNLSSVIDRELLKEPGLHRTLLGDGVGSMVGAIFGGCPNTTYGESVGCVAITGNASVVTILTTAIMAILISFFGPFVTFLATIPSCVMGGVCVTLYGFIAVSGLKMLQTVDLNDNSNLFVVSAILISGIGGMALKLSQITLTEIACALIL
;
A
#
# COMPACT_ATOMS: atom_id res chain seq x y z
N TYR A 1 11.24 -22.96 -4.81
CA TYR A 1 12.02 -23.66 -5.87
C TYR A 1 11.29 -23.67 -7.23
N GLY A 2 10.55 -22.60 -7.57
CA GLY A 2 9.92 -22.45 -8.87
C GLY A 2 10.87 -21.93 -9.95
N LYS A 3 10.58 -22.23 -11.22
CA LYS A 3 11.20 -21.56 -12.37
C LYS A 3 10.88 -20.06 -12.33
N LYS A 4 11.66 -19.23 -13.03
CA LYS A 4 11.62 -17.73 -12.95
C LYS A 4 10.22 -17.12 -12.80
N MET A 5 9.20 -17.59 -13.49
CA MET A 5 7.83 -17.08 -13.43
C MET A 5 7.09 -17.38 -12.12
N THR A 6 7.33 -18.53 -11.48
CA THR A 6 6.68 -18.88 -10.21
C THR A 6 7.28 -18.17 -9.00
N LYS A 7 8.44 -17.54 -9.14
CA LYS A 7 9.02 -16.67 -8.11
C LYS A 7 8.32 -15.32 -8.02
N LEU A 8 7.58 -14.94 -9.05
CA LEU A 8 6.88 -13.66 -9.14
C LEU A 8 5.50 -13.66 -8.50
N ILE A 9 4.91 -14.82 -8.27
CA ILE A 9 3.50 -14.97 -7.92
C ILE A 9 3.31 -15.64 -6.52
N PRO A 10 4.28 -15.61 -5.58
CA PRO A 10 4.09 -16.30 -4.31
C PRO A 10 2.92 -15.75 -3.52
N PHE A 11 2.67 -14.43 -3.59
CA PHE A 11 1.55 -13.79 -2.91
C PHE A 11 0.20 -14.21 -3.51
N ILE A 12 0.09 -14.20 -4.84
CA ILE A 12 -1.14 -14.61 -5.53
C ILE A 12 -1.43 -16.09 -5.26
N ILE A 13 -0.40 -16.95 -5.33
CA ILE A 13 -0.54 -18.38 -5.01
C ILE A 13 -0.95 -18.54 -3.54
N GLY A 14 -0.35 -17.78 -2.62
CA GLY A 14 -0.70 -17.78 -1.20
C GLY A 14 -2.15 -17.37 -0.95
N ILE A 15 -2.61 -16.29 -1.59
CA ILE A 15 -4.00 -15.84 -1.52
C ILE A 15 -4.95 -16.89 -2.07
N LEU A 16 -4.67 -17.44 -3.25
CA LEU A 16 -5.52 -18.46 -3.88
C LEU A 16 -5.57 -19.75 -3.06
N ALA A 17 -4.45 -20.20 -2.53
CA ALA A 17 -4.39 -21.38 -1.66
C ALA A 17 -5.14 -21.14 -0.34
N GLY A 18 -4.93 -20.00 0.29
CA GLY A 18 -5.66 -19.60 1.50
C GLY A 18 -7.16 -19.48 1.26
N TYR A 19 -7.55 -18.89 0.12
CA TYR A 19 -8.95 -18.80 -0.28
C TYR A 19 -9.57 -20.18 -0.53
N ALA A 20 -8.84 -21.10 -1.19
CA ALA A 20 -9.32 -22.46 -1.39
C ALA A 20 -9.55 -23.21 -0.07
N VAL A 21 -8.64 -23.05 0.89
CA VAL A 21 -8.81 -23.63 2.24
C VAL A 21 -10.01 -23.00 2.94
N ALA A 22 -10.17 -21.68 2.91
CA ALA A 22 -11.30 -20.97 3.48
C ALA A 22 -12.63 -21.41 2.83
N ALA A 23 -12.65 -21.66 1.52
CA ALA A 23 -13.79 -22.18 0.80
C ALA A 23 -14.17 -23.60 1.28
N ILE A 24 -13.20 -24.48 1.51
CA ILE A 24 -13.45 -25.82 2.07
C ILE A 24 -14.09 -25.71 3.45
N PHE A 25 -13.56 -24.86 4.34
CA PHE A 25 -14.17 -24.64 5.66
C PHE A 25 -15.59 -24.11 5.55
N THR A 26 -15.83 -23.15 4.66
CA THR A 26 -17.18 -22.60 4.45
C THR A 26 -18.16 -23.66 3.96
N VAL A 27 -17.76 -24.54 3.04
CA VAL A 27 -18.59 -25.66 2.57
C VAL A 27 -18.90 -26.64 3.72
N ILE A 28 -17.92 -26.92 4.58
CA ILE A 28 -18.13 -27.76 5.78
C ILE A 28 -19.13 -27.07 6.72
N GLY A 29 -18.97 -25.76 6.96
CA GLY A 29 -19.88 -24.96 7.79
C GLY A 29 -21.32 -25.02 7.29
N ILE A 30 -21.53 -24.84 5.99
CA ILE A 30 -22.87 -24.94 5.37
C ILE A 30 -23.47 -26.34 5.56
N LYS A 31 -22.68 -27.40 5.38
CA LYS A 31 -23.15 -28.79 5.53
C LYS A 31 -23.44 -29.21 6.97
N THR A 32 -22.67 -28.68 7.91
CA THR A 32 -22.79 -29.00 9.34
C THR A 32 -23.71 -28.03 10.11
N GLY A 33 -24.12 -26.93 9.48
CA GLY A 33 -24.91 -25.87 10.13
C GLY A 33 -24.12 -25.13 11.21
N ASN A 34 -22.79 -25.11 11.13
CA ASN A 34 -21.94 -24.47 12.12
C ASN A 34 -21.36 -23.16 11.58
N ASP A 35 -21.85 -22.04 12.09
CA ASP A 35 -21.46 -20.68 11.65
C ASP A 35 -19.98 -20.37 11.88
N ASN A 36 -19.32 -21.04 12.84
CA ASN A 36 -17.89 -20.82 13.09
C ASN A 36 -16.98 -21.23 11.91
N PHE A 37 -17.48 -22.08 11.01
CA PHE A 37 -16.76 -22.47 9.80
C PHE A 37 -17.15 -21.67 8.57
N MET A 38 -18.10 -20.74 8.66
CA MET A 38 -18.48 -19.84 7.56
C MET A 38 -17.48 -18.70 7.45
N VAL A 39 -16.35 -18.93 6.80
CA VAL A 39 -15.23 -17.99 6.69
C VAL A 39 -15.44 -17.03 5.52
N ILE A 40 -16.06 -17.50 4.42
CA ILE A 40 -16.32 -16.70 3.22
C ILE A 40 -17.81 -16.34 3.19
N ASP A 41 -18.09 -15.05 3.02
CA ASP A 41 -19.44 -14.56 2.81
C ASP A 41 -19.76 -14.49 1.30
N PHE A 42 -20.48 -15.49 0.81
CA PHE A 42 -20.92 -15.50 -0.58
C PHE A 42 -22.17 -14.64 -0.84
N SER A 43 -22.82 -14.10 0.20
CA SER A 43 -23.99 -13.24 0.04
C SER A 43 -23.65 -11.93 -0.67
N LEU A 44 -22.37 -11.53 -0.66
CA LEU A 44 -21.86 -10.37 -1.38
C LEU A 44 -22.13 -10.46 -2.90
N PHE A 45 -22.18 -11.66 -3.46
CA PHE A 45 -22.50 -11.85 -4.87
C PHE A 45 -23.98 -11.59 -5.19
N ASN A 46 -24.89 -11.76 -4.21
CA ASN A 46 -26.32 -11.51 -4.40
C ASN A 46 -26.63 -10.02 -4.55
N ASN A 47 -25.83 -9.17 -3.90
CA ASN A 47 -25.96 -7.71 -3.93
C ASN A 47 -24.91 -7.04 -4.82
N MET A 48 -24.27 -7.81 -5.70
CA MET A 48 -23.19 -7.34 -6.55
C MET A 48 -23.69 -6.32 -7.56
N GLN A 49 -23.00 -5.20 -7.64
CA GLN A 49 -23.19 -4.22 -8.71
C GLN A 49 -22.24 -4.53 -9.88
N TRP A 50 -22.81 -4.57 -11.09
CA TRP A 50 -22.01 -4.83 -12.29
C TRP A 50 -21.12 -3.67 -12.71
N TYR A 51 -21.45 -2.46 -12.27
CA TYR A 51 -20.71 -1.22 -12.55
C TYR A 51 -20.40 -0.48 -11.25
N PRO A 52 -19.31 0.27 -11.17
CA PRO A 52 -18.93 0.97 -9.97
C PRO A 52 -19.92 2.08 -9.62
N ASP A 53 -20.12 2.30 -8.32
CA ASP A 53 -20.80 3.50 -7.84
C ASP A 53 -19.82 4.68 -7.90
N PHE A 54 -20.09 5.62 -8.80
CA PHE A 54 -19.29 6.82 -8.96
C PHE A 54 -19.51 7.79 -7.78
N THR A 55 -18.92 7.45 -6.64
CA THR A 55 -19.09 8.17 -5.37
C THR A 55 -18.59 9.61 -5.41
N PHE A 56 -17.68 9.94 -6.33
CA PHE A 56 -17.17 11.30 -6.51
C PHE A 56 -18.28 12.32 -6.86
N PHE A 57 -19.37 11.89 -7.50
CA PHE A 57 -20.54 12.78 -7.69
C PHE A 57 -21.25 13.11 -6.36
N LYS A 58 -21.17 12.18 -5.38
CA LYS A 58 -21.70 12.39 -4.03
C LYS A 58 -20.80 13.31 -3.20
N ALA A 59 -19.49 13.28 -3.44
CA ALA A 59 -18.50 14.10 -2.73
C ALA A 59 -18.74 15.60 -2.90
N LYS A 60 -19.35 16.04 -4.01
CA LYS A 60 -19.71 17.45 -4.22
C LYS A 60 -20.55 18.03 -3.08
N LYS A 61 -21.41 17.22 -2.47
CA LYS A 61 -22.22 17.63 -1.30
C LYS A 61 -21.37 17.80 -0.03
N GLY A 62 -20.25 17.08 0.10
CA GLY A 62 -19.34 17.16 1.23
C GLY A 62 -18.52 18.45 1.25
N PHE A 63 -18.23 19.04 0.09
CA PHE A 63 -17.46 20.28 0.03
C PHE A 63 -18.17 21.46 0.73
N ALA A 64 -19.49 21.45 0.81
CA ALA A 64 -20.25 22.48 1.51
C ALA A 64 -20.09 22.43 3.04
N ALA A 65 -19.62 21.31 3.59
CA ALA A 65 -19.40 21.11 5.03
C ALA A 65 -17.93 21.33 5.45
N VAL A 66 -17.05 21.70 4.51
CA VAL A 66 -15.62 21.91 4.77
C VAL A 66 -15.43 23.32 5.34
N ASP A 67 -15.09 23.41 6.62
CA ASP A 67 -14.72 24.67 7.28
C ASP A 67 -13.19 24.79 7.43
N ALA A 68 -12.74 25.99 7.81
CA ALA A 68 -11.32 26.28 8.01
C ALA A 68 -10.68 25.39 9.11
N LYS A 69 -11.45 25.04 10.14
CA LYS A 69 -10.99 24.17 11.22
C LYS A 69 -10.74 22.74 10.72
N TYR A 70 -11.63 22.25 9.87
CA TYR A 70 -11.48 20.94 9.24
C TYR A 70 -10.24 20.88 8.33
N ILE A 71 -10.03 21.93 7.50
CA ILE A 71 -8.84 22.05 6.67
C ILE A 71 -7.56 22.06 7.51
N ALA A 72 -7.54 22.86 8.59
CA ALA A 72 -6.39 22.91 9.48
C ALA A 72 -6.10 21.55 10.13
N THR A 73 -7.14 20.82 10.54
CA THR A 73 -6.98 19.48 11.13
C THR A 73 -6.38 18.48 10.12
N ILE A 74 -6.87 18.50 8.88
CA ILE A 74 -6.32 17.67 7.81
C ILE A 74 -4.87 18.07 7.52
N ALA A 75 -4.57 19.36 7.43
CA ALA A 75 -3.21 19.82 7.14
C ALA A 75 -2.21 19.33 8.20
N VAL A 76 -2.56 19.47 9.49
CA VAL A 76 -1.70 18.99 10.59
C VAL A 76 -1.50 17.48 10.55
N ALA A 77 -2.51 16.72 10.15
CA ALA A 77 -2.41 15.26 10.05
C ALA A 77 -1.58 14.80 8.83
N TYR A 78 -1.76 15.43 7.67
CA TYR A 78 -1.21 14.94 6.41
C TYR A 78 0.10 15.61 5.97
N VAL A 79 0.40 16.85 6.41
CA VAL A 79 1.66 17.51 6.05
C VAL A 79 2.88 16.72 6.53
N PRO A 80 2.94 16.18 7.78
CA PRO A 80 4.05 15.31 8.17
C PRO A 80 4.17 14.05 7.29
N VAL A 81 3.04 13.44 6.92
CA VAL A 81 3.02 12.24 6.06
C VAL A 81 3.62 12.54 4.67
N ALA A 82 3.42 13.75 4.13
CA ALA A 82 4.01 14.13 2.85
C ALA A 82 5.55 14.09 2.86
N PHE A 83 6.20 14.40 3.97
CA PHE A 83 7.67 14.28 4.10
C PHE A 83 8.12 12.81 4.15
N VAL A 84 7.33 11.94 4.79
CA VAL A 84 7.59 10.49 4.80
C VAL A 84 7.49 9.93 3.39
N VAL A 85 6.40 10.25 2.67
CA VAL A 85 6.20 9.82 1.28
C VAL A 85 7.31 10.34 0.37
N PHE A 86 7.78 11.56 0.59
CA PHE A 86 8.93 12.12 -0.14
C PHE A 86 10.21 11.30 0.08
N ALA A 87 10.50 10.94 1.32
CA ALA A 87 11.66 10.12 1.66
C ALA A 87 11.55 8.71 1.07
N GLU A 88 10.37 8.09 1.14
CA GLU A 88 10.05 6.80 0.54
C GLU A 88 10.25 6.84 -0.98
N HIS A 89 9.74 7.87 -1.64
CA HIS A 89 9.89 8.09 -3.08
C HIS A 89 11.38 8.12 -3.51
N ILE A 90 12.22 8.83 -2.75
CA ILE A 90 13.67 8.87 -3.01
C ILE A 90 14.29 7.48 -2.83
N ALA A 91 13.91 6.78 -1.75
CA ALA A 91 14.44 5.46 -1.44
C ALA A 91 14.08 4.43 -2.51
N ASP A 92 12.82 4.41 -2.95
CA ASP A 92 12.34 3.50 -3.99
C ASP A 92 12.99 3.79 -5.34
N HIS A 93 13.16 5.07 -5.71
CA HIS A 93 13.86 5.45 -6.94
C HIS A 93 15.34 5.07 -6.89
N LYS A 94 15.98 5.21 -5.75
CA LYS A 94 17.36 4.77 -5.56
C LYS A 94 17.50 3.25 -5.67
N ASN A 95 16.57 2.53 -5.06
CA ASN A 95 16.52 1.08 -5.13
C ASN A 95 16.29 0.60 -6.57
N LEU A 96 15.32 1.19 -7.27
CA LEU A 96 15.05 0.88 -8.68
C LEU A 96 16.24 1.24 -9.57
N SER A 97 16.89 2.39 -9.34
CA SER A 97 18.11 2.82 -10.06
C SER A 97 19.21 1.77 -9.98
N SER A 98 19.40 1.19 -8.79
CA SER A 98 20.37 0.11 -8.57
C SER A 98 20.00 -1.18 -9.31
N VAL A 99 18.71 -1.47 -9.46
CA VAL A 99 18.22 -2.68 -10.14
C VAL A 99 18.37 -2.58 -11.66
N ILE A 100 18.11 -1.39 -12.23
CA ILE A 100 18.11 -1.18 -13.68
C ILE A 100 19.40 -0.54 -14.21
N ASP A 101 20.35 -0.29 -13.33
CA ASP A 101 21.63 0.36 -13.63
C ASP A 101 21.47 1.72 -14.35
N ARG A 102 20.54 2.56 -13.84
CA ARG A 102 20.25 3.92 -14.35
C ARG A 102 19.94 4.86 -13.20
N GLU A 103 20.51 6.08 -13.25
CA GLU A 103 20.32 7.10 -12.21
C GLU A 103 18.99 7.85 -12.40
N LEU A 104 17.89 7.30 -11.89
CA LEU A 104 16.56 7.86 -12.04
C LEU A 104 16.36 9.20 -11.31
N LEU A 105 17.15 9.45 -10.28
CA LEU A 105 17.11 10.73 -9.55
C LEU A 105 17.67 11.89 -10.38
N LYS A 106 18.55 11.59 -11.37
CA LYS A 106 19.10 12.58 -12.30
C LYS A 106 18.29 12.64 -13.58
N GLU A 107 17.94 11.49 -14.15
CA GLU A 107 17.19 11.37 -15.40
C GLU A 107 16.11 10.27 -15.28
N PRO A 108 14.85 10.63 -15.31
CA PRO A 108 14.19 11.89 -15.71
C PRO A 108 14.26 13.02 -14.67
N GLY A 109 14.78 12.76 -13.49
CA GLY A 109 14.95 13.72 -12.39
C GLY A 109 13.84 13.66 -11.35
N LEU A 110 14.24 13.82 -10.09
CA LEU A 110 13.36 13.73 -8.92
C LEU A 110 12.12 14.63 -9.01
N HIS A 111 12.27 15.85 -9.57
CA HIS A 111 11.15 16.79 -9.71
C HIS A 111 10.04 16.27 -10.62
N ARG A 112 10.38 15.52 -11.66
CA ARG A 112 9.38 14.96 -12.60
C ARG A 112 8.68 13.75 -11.99
N THR A 113 9.41 12.89 -11.32
CA THR A 113 8.85 11.70 -10.69
C THR A 113 7.93 12.07 -9.53
N LEU A 114 8.32 13.03 -8.69
CA LEU A 114 7.47 13.58 -7.63
C LEU A 114 6.21 14.28 -8.16
N LEU A 115 6.34 15.01 -9.26
CA LEU A 115 5.18 15.62 -9.91
C LEU A 115 4.19 14.55 -10.40
N GLY A 116 4.71 13.48 -11.00
CA GLY A 116 3.90 12.35 -11.47
C GLY A 116 3.16 11.65 -10.31
N ASP A 117 3.84 11.39 -9.22
CA ASP A 117 3.27 10.80 -8.01
C ASP A 117 2.20 11.70 -7.38
N GLY A 118 2.49 12.99 -7.20
CA GLY A 118 1.55 13.97 -6.68
C GLY A 118 0.30 14.13 -7.55
N VAL A 119 0.46 14.25 -8.87
CA VAL A 119 -0.68 14.33 -9.80
C VAL A 119 -1.48 13.03 -9.78
N GLY A 120 -0.82 11.86 -9.76
CA GLY A 120 -1.48 10.57 -9.64
C GLY A 120 -2.33 10.46 -8.38
N SER A 121 -1.80 10.87 -7.24
CA SER A 121 -2.51 10.92 -5.95
C SER A 121 -3.70 11.88 -5.98
N MET A 122 -3.55 13.07 -6.57
CA MET A 122 -4.64 14.04 -6.70
C MET A 122 -5.77 13.49 -7.59
N VAL A 123 -5.44 12.89 -8.73
CA VAL A 123 -6.43 12.28 -9.62
C VAL A 123 -7.13 11.11 -8.92
N GLY A 124 -6.38 10.23 -8.25
CA GLY A 124 -6.96 9.15 -7.45
C GLY A 124 -7.94 9.65 -6.39
N ALA A 125 -7.57 10.72 -5.66
CA ALA A 125 -8.42 11.32 -4.64
C ALA A 125 -9.71 11.93 -5.21
N ILE A 126 -9.67 12.53 -6.41
CA ILE A 126 -10.88 13.05 -7.09
C ILE A 126 -11.89 11.93 -7.35
N PHE A 127 -11.42 10.74 -7.68
CA PHE A 127 -12.27 9.56 -7.86
C PHE A 127 -12.63 8.84 -6.56
N GLY A 128 -12.26 9.37 -5.40
CA GLY A 128 -12.58 8.83 -4.08
C GLY A 128 -11.60 7.77 -3.57
N GLY A 129 -10.44 7.63 -4.23
CA GLY A 129 -9.35 6.78 -3.76
C GLY A 129 -8.60 7.39 -2.58
N CYS A 130 -7.94 6.54 -1.80
CA CYS A 130 -6.98 7.00 -0.80
C CYS A 130 -5.74 7.59 -1.49
N PRO A 131 -5.02 8.52 -0.82
CA PRO A 131 -3.69 8.93 -1.28
C PRO A 131 -2.80 7.72 -1.50
N ASN A 132 -2.09 7.70 -2.61
CA ASN A 132 -1.14 6.65 -2.98
C ASN A 132 0.30 7.19 -2.93
N THR A 133 1.25 6.28 -2.93
CA THR A 133 2.67 6.56 -2.99
C THR A 133 3.34 5.56 -3.94
N THR A 134 4.65 5.64 -4.09
CA THR A 134 5.43 4.63 -4.80
C THR A 134 5.25 3.26 -4.15
N TYR A 135 5.29 2.23 -4.98
CA TYR A 135 5.07 0.85 -4.54
C TYR A 135 6.38 0.06 -4.59
N GLY A 136 7.09 0.05 -3.47
CA GLY A 136 8.44 -0.53 -3.36
C GLY A 136 8.49 -2.02 -3.71
N GLU A 137 7.42 -2.78 -3.44
CA GLU A 137 7.35 -4.21 -3.77
C GLU A 137 7.41 -4.46 -5.29
N SER A 138 6.96 -3.51 -6.11
CA SER A 138 7.07 -3.62 -7.57
C SER A 138 8.50 -3.55 -8.05
N VAL A 139 9.40 -2.90 -7.31
CA VAL A 139 10.86 -2.92 -7.59
C VAL A 139 11.39 -4.35 -7.49
N GLY A 140 10.91 -5.13 -6.52
CA GLY A 140 11.22 -6.56 -6.42
C GLY A 140 10.76 -7.36 -7.63
N CYS A 141 9.58 -7.04 -8.18
CA CYS A 141 9.09 -7.64 -9.42
C CYS A 141 10.00 -7.32 -10.61
N VAL A 142 10.45 -6.07 -10.74
CA VAL A 142 11.40 -5.64 -11.78
C VAL A 142 12.72 -6.39 -11.63
N ALA A 143 13.25 -6.49 -10.41
CA ALA A 143 14.51 -7.19 -10.13
C ALA A 143 14.46 -8.69 -10.52
N ILE A 144 13.33 -9.35 -10.27
CA ILE A 144 13.15 -10.79 -10.56
C ILE A 144 12.89 -11.04 -12.05
N THR A 145 12.09 -10.18 -12.71
CA THR A 145 11.73 -10.35 -14.12
C THR A 145 12.79 -9.82 -15.07
N GLY A 146 13.57 -8.84 -14.64
CA GLY A 146 14.42 -8.04 -15.52
C GLY A 146 13.64 -7.13 -16.47
N ASN A 147 12.33 -6.94 -16.24
CA ASN A 147 11.48 -6.12 -17.10
C ASN A 147 11.22 -4.77 -16.43
N ALA A 148 11.93 -3.74 -16.90
CA ALA A 148 11.76 -2.34 -16.48
C ALA A 148 11.07 -1.49 -17.56
N SER A 149 10.31 -2.11 -18.46
CA SER A 149 9.65 -1.39 -19.55
C SER A 149 8.52 -0.52 -19.04
N VAL A 150 8.60 0.79 -19.31
CA VAL A 150 7.54 1.76 -19.01
C VAL A 150 6.21 1.37 -19.69
N VAL A 151 6.29 0.79 -20.90
CA VAL A 151 5.09 0.33 -21.63
C VAL A 151 4.38 -0.79 -20.88
N THR A 152 5.15 -1.75 -20.33
CA THR A 152 4.57 -2.85 -19.52
C THR A 152 3.87 -2.30 -18.27
N ILE A 153 4.52 -1.39 -17.55
CA ILE A 153 3.96 -0.80 -16.32
C ILE A 153 2.70 0.02 -16.64
N LEU A 154 2.75 0.84 -17.69
CA LEU A 154 1.59 1.63 -18.13
C LEU A 154 0.42 0.72 -18.55
N THR A 155 0.69 -0.33 -19.32
CA THR A 155 -0.33 -1.30 -19.72
C THR A 155 -0.95 -1.99 -18.51
N THR A 156 -0.14 -2.37 -17.53
CA THR A 156 -0.61 -2.97 -16.27
C THR A 156 -1.53 -2.01 -15.52
N ALA A 157 -1.17 -0.74 -15.42
CA ALA A 157 -2.00 0.28 -14.77
C ALA A 157 -3.35 0.46 -15.49
N ILE A 158 -3.33 0.55 -16.82
CA ILE A 158 -4.55 0.64 -17.63
C ILE A 158 -5.42 -0.60 -17.46
N MET A 159 -4.84 -1.80 -17.48
CA MET A 159 -5.58 -3.04 -17.26
C MET A 159 -6.18 -3.09 -15.85
N ALA A 160 -5.46 -2.65 -14.83
CA ALA A 160 -5.98 -2.58 -13.47
C ALA A 160 -7.20 -1.65 -13.37
N ILE A 161 -7.14 -0.48 -14.02
CA ILE A 161 -8.27 0.44 -14.11
C ILE A 161 -9.46 -0.24 -14.81
N LEU A 162 -9.24 -0.88 -15.96
CA LEU A 162 -10.32 -1.56 -16.69
C LEU A 162 -10.96 -2.69 -15.87
N ILE A 163 -10.16 -3.50 -15.20
CA ILE A 163 -10.65 -4.60 -14.35
C ILE A 163 -11.41 -4.08 -13.13
N SER A 164 -11.04 -2.89 -12.61
CA SER A 164 -11.75 -2.29 -11.48
C SER A 164 -13.22 -1.93 -11.79
N PHE A 165 -13.55 -1.75 -13.08
CA PHE A 165 -14.94 -1.55 -13.53
C PHE A 165 -15.74 -2.85 -13.63
N PHE A 166 -15.10 -4.01 -13.49
CA PHE A 166 -15.76 -5.29 -13.58
C PHE A 166 -16.23 -5.75 -12.18
N GLY A 167 -17.51 -5.50 -11.87
CA GLY A 167 -18.11 -5.76 -10.57
C GLY A 167 -17.87 -7.16 -10.01
N PRO A 168 -18.01 -8.24 -10.79
CA PRO A 168 -17.73 -9.60 -10.31
C PRO A 168 -16.32 -9.80 -9.78
N PHE A 169 -15.32 -9.18 -10.40
CA PHE A 169 -13.92 -9.25 -9.93
C PHE A 169 -13.74 -8.51 -8.61
N VAL A 170 -14.31 -7.31 -8.51
CA VAL A 170 -14.26 -6.51 -7.27
C VAL A 170 -14.96 -7.24 -6.13
N THR A 171 -16.13 -7.82 -6.39
CA THR A 171 -16.86 -8.63 -5.42
C THR A 171 -16.07 -9.86 -4.99
N PHE A 172 -15.42 -10.56 -5.93
CA PHE A 172 -14.54 -11.68 -5.62
C PHE A 172 -13.42 -11.25 -4.66
N LEU A 173 -12.76 -10.12 -4.92
CA LEU A 173 -11.72 -9.59 -4.01
C LEU A 173 -12.30 -9.27 -2.63
N ALA A 174 -13.53 -8.74 -2.56
CA ALA A 174 -14.21 -8.42 -1.30
C ALA A 174 -14.59 -9.68 -0.50
N THR A 175 -14.73 -10.85 -1.14
CA THR A 175 -14.99 -12.12 -0.44
C THR A 175 -13.74 -12.75 0.18
N ILE A 176 -12.54 -12.22 -0.10
CA ILE A 176 -11.29 -12.76 0.48
C ILE A 176 -11.31 -12.53 2.00
N PRO A 177 -11.27 -13.60 2.81
CA PRO A 177 -11.36 -13.48 4.26
C PRO A 177 -10.20 -12.70 4.86
N SER A 178 -10.48 -11.95 5.92
CA SER A 178 -9.48 -11.17 6.65
C SER A 178 -8.31 -12.03 7.18
N CYS A 179 -8.56 -13.29 7.53
CA CYS A 179 -7.51 -14.22 7.98
C CYS A 179 -6.52 -14.56 6.86
N VAL A 180 -6.99 -14.69 5.60
CA VAL A 180 -6.14 -14.91 4.44
C VAL A 180 -5.32 -13.67 4.14
N MET A 181 -5.99 -12.50 4.12
CA MET A 181 -5.31 -11.22 3.92
C MET A 181 -4.31 -10.93 5.03
N GLY A 182 -4.64 -11.21 6.29
CA GLY A 182 -3.72 -11.05 7.42
C GLY A 182 -2.45 -11.86 7.26
N GLY A 183 -2.55 -13.11 6.83
CA GLY A 183 -1.37 -13.94 6.55
C GLY A 183 -0.45 -13.38 5.45
N VAL A 184 -1.07 -12.81 4.41
CA VAL A 184 -0.33 -12.13 3.33
C VAL A 184 0.31 -10.83 3.82
N CYS A 185 -0.43 -10.03 4.61
CA CYS A 185 0.07 -8.78 5.18
C CYS A 185 1.29 -8.99 6.07
N VAL A 186 1.33 -10.04 6.89
CA VAL A 186 2.51 -10.37 7.71
C VAL A 186 3.75 -10.51 6.82
N THR A 187 3.62 -11.20 5.69
CA THR A 187 4.74 -11.39 4.78
C THR A 187 5.13 -10.08 4.07
N LEU A 188 4.14 -9.30 3.60
CA LEU A 188 4.38 -8.01 2.94
C LEU A 188 5.07 -7.03 3.88
N TYR A 189 4.55 -6.86 5.09
CA TYR A 189 5.16 -5.98 6.09
C TYR A 189 6.57 -6.44 6.50
N GLY A 190 6.79 -7.75 6.53
CA GLY A 190 8.13 -8.31 6.72
C GLY A 190 9.11 -7.87 5.63
N PHE A 191 8.70 -7.88 4.36
CA PHE A 191 9.53 -7.38 3.24
C PHE A 191 9.79 -5.88 3.35
N ILE A 192 8.78 -5.08 3.71
CA ILE A 192 8.94 -3.63 3.92
C ILE A 192 9.94 -3.37 5.05
N ALA A 193 9.81 -4.06 6.17
CA ALA A 193 10.72 -3.94 7.30
C ALA A 193 12.17 -4.30 6.91
N VAL A 194 12.37 -5.41 6.17
CA VAL A 194 13.69 -5.79 5.68
C VAL A 194 14.25 -4.76 4.70
N SER A 195 13.41 -4.15 3.87
CA SER A 195 13.83 -3.08 2.96
C SER A 195 14.32 -1.86 3.74
N GLY A 196 13.62 -1.45 4.79
CA GLY A 196 14.07 -0.40 5.72
C GLY A 196 15.40 -0.74 6.39
N LEU A 197 15.55 -1.98 6.87
CA LEU A 197 16.82 -2.44 7.48
C LEU A 197 17.99 -2.41 6.49
N LYS A 198 17.77 -2.72 5.20
CA LYS A 198 18.80 -2.59 4.17
C LYS A 198 19.25 -1.15 3.98
N MET A 199 18.35 -0.18 4.08
CA MET A 199 18.70 1.24 4.03
C MET A 199 19.60 1.63 5.22
N LEU A 200 19.33 1.08 6.41
CA LEU A 200 20.16 1.32 7.59
C LEU A 200 21.60 0.80 7.46
N GLN A 201 21.86 -0.20 6.61
CA GLN A 201 23.21 -0.69 6.36
C GLN A 201 24.13 0.36 5.73
N THR A 202 23.58 1.41 5.14
CA THR A 202 24.37 2.52 4.55
C THR A 202 24.76 3.59 5.58
N VAL A 203 24.24 3.49 6.81
CA VAL A 203 24.46 4.44 7.91
C VAL A 203 25.52 3.87 8.86
N ASP A 204 26.51 4.67 9.22
CA ASP A 204 27.50 4.29 10.25
C ASP A 204 26.85 4.36 11.64
N LEU A 205 26.50 3.20 12.19
CA LEU A 205 25.90 3.08 13.52
C LEU A 205 26.93 3.11 14.67
N ASN A 206 28.23 3.20 14.37
CA ASN A 206 29.26 3.45 15.39
C ASN A 206 29.27 4.93 15.81
N ASP A 207 28.75 5.82 14.99
CA ASP A 207 28.51 7.20 15.39
C ASP A 207 27.31 7.28 16.33
N ASN A 208 27.53 7.81 17.53
CA ASN A 208 26.48 7.95 18.55
C ASN A 208 25.30 8.79 18.10
N SER A 209 25.52 9.80 17.24
CA SER A 209 24.45 10.64 16.71
C SER A 209 23.49 9.82 15.82
N ASN A 210 24.07 9.05 14.90
CA ASN A 210 23.31 8.17 14.01
C ASN A 210 22.59 7.07 14.79
N LEU A 211 23.29 6.47 15.76
CA LEU A 211 22.72 5.44 16.61
C LEU A 211 21.47 5.97 17.38
N PHE A 212 21.58 7.18 17.95
CA PHE A 212 20.48 7.79 18.69
C PHE A 212 19.28 8.08 17.79
N VAL A 213 19.51 8.70 16.63
CA VAL A 213 18.46 9.01 15.66
C VAL A 213 17.74 7.75 15.16
N VAL A 214 18.51 6.73 14.76
CA VAL A 214 17.93 5.46 14.30
C VAL A 214 17.14 4.78 15.41
N SER A 215 17.64 4.79 16.65
CA SER A 215 16.95 4.20 17.78
C SER A 215 15.62 4.92 18.08
N ALA A 216 15.61 6.25 18.01
CA ALA A 216 14.40 7.05 18.21
C ALA A 216 13.35 6.78 17.12
N ILE A 217 13.77 6.70 15.85
CA ILE A 217 12.88 6.39 14.72
C ILE A 217 12.29 4.99 14.85
N LEU A 218 13.13 3.98 15.14
CA LEU A 218 12.67 2.59 15.26
C LEU A 218 11.70 2.40 16.42
N ILE A 219 12.01 2.95 17.59
CA ILE A 219 11.17 2.76 18.77
C ILE A 219 9.84 3.52 18.66
N SER A 220 9.86 4.72 18.05
CA SER A 220 8.63 5.48 17.85
C SER A 220 7.75 4.90 16.74
N GLY A 221 8.35 4.49 15.62
CA GLY A 221 7.60 3.93 14.49
C GLY A 221 7.09 2.51 14.77
N ILE A 222 7.96 1.57 15.13
CA ILE A 222 7.59 0.18 15.38
C ILE A 222 6.88 0.01 16.75
N GLY A 223 7.26 0.82 17.75
CA GLY A 223 6.66 0.82 19.07
C GLY A 223 5.26 1.44 19.13
N GLY A 224 4.78 2.02 18.01
CA GLY A 224 3.42 2.57 17.92
C GLY A 224 3.21 3.82 18.78
N MET A 225 4.24 4.70 18.88
CA MET A 225 4.15 5.91 19.66
C MET A 225 3.19 6.91 19.03
N ALA A 226 2.01 7.10 19.65
CA ALA A 226 1.04 8.09 19.22
C ALA A 226 0.86 9.17 20.28
N LEU A 227 0.86 10.43 19.86
CA LEU A 227 0.63 11.58 20.73
C LEU A 227 -0.78 12.15 20.48
N LYS A 228 -1.60 12.16 21.53
CA LYS A 228 -2.92 12.79 21.48
C LYS A 228 -2.85 14.19 22.06
N LEU A 229 -3.00 15.19 21.22
CA LEU A 229 -3.04 16.60 21.57
C LEU A 229 -4.48 17.10 21.39
N SER A 230 -5.29 16.99 22.43
CA SER A 230 -6.70 17.38 22.41
C SER A 230 -7.48 16.67 21.28
N GLN A 231 -7.76 17.37 20.17
CA GLN A 231 -8.50 16.82 19.02
C GLN A 231 -7.60 16.29 17.89
N ILE A 232 -6.28 16.41 18.03
CA ILE A 232 -5.30 16.01 17.03
C ILE A 232 -4.56 14.80 17.56
N THR A 233 -4.52 13.72 16.78
CA THR A 233 -3.69 12.55 17.08
C THR A 233 -2.53 12.54 16.07
N LEU A 234 -1.31 12.72 16.58
CA LEU A 234 -0.10 12.46 15.79
C LEU A 234 0.11 10.95 15.76
N THR A 235 0.13 10.40 14.56
CA THR A 235 0.38 8.98 14.36
C THR A 235 1.83 8.63 14.66
N GLU A 236 2.12 7.34 14.84
CA GLU A 236 3.46 6.80 15.03
C GLU A 236 4.44 7.25 13.94
N ILE A 237 3.98 7.33 12.69
CA ILE A 237 4.77 7.78 11.54
C ILE A 237 5.14 9.26 11.69
N ALA A 238 4.17 10.10 12.06
CA ALA A 238 4.41 11.52 12.30
C ALA A 238 5.37 11.74 13.48
N CYS A 239 5.24 10.96 14.54
CA CYS A 239 6.15 11.00 15.68
C CYS A 239 7.58 10.61 15.29
N ALA A 240 7.74 9.52 14.54
CA ALA A 240 9.05 9.06 14.05
C ALA A 240 9.75 10.05 13.12
N LEU A 241 8.97 10.87 12.39
CA LEU A 241 9.51 11.92 11.51
C LEU A 241 9.95 13.15 12.29
N ILE A 242 9.24 13.52 13.37
CA ILE A 242 9.52 14.72 14.15
C ILE A 242 10.73 14.52 15.08
N LEU A 243 10.93 13.30 15.58
CA LEU A 243 12.03 12.92 16.44
C LEU A 243 13.34 12.71 15.68
#